data_9b347e9818171b897dd4c127414ccadb
#
_entry.id   9b347e9818171b897dd4c127414ccadb
#
_cell.length_a   1.000
_cell.length_b   1.000
_cell.length_c   1.000
_cell.angle_alpha   90.00
_cell.angle_beta   90.00
_cell.angle_gamma   90.00
#
_symmetry.space_group_name_H-M   'P 1'
#
loop_
_entity.id
_entity.type
_entity.pdbx_description
1 polymer ?
#
loop_
_entity_poly.entity_id
_entity_poly.type
_entity_poly.pdbx_seq_one_letter_code
_entity_poly.pdbx_strand_id
1 'polypeptide(L)'
;MDDTLQYYDQHAKAYVDSTRDVEFSQTQERFLQYLEPGARILDFGCGSGRDTKYFRNRGFQVEAVDGSAEFVRIASEYTGINVRRMLFQDLDEVERYDGIWACSSILHLPCAELEVVLGKMARALRRRGIVYT
;
A
#
# COMPACT_ATOMS: atom_id res chain seq x y z
N MET A 1 0.27 -12.41 -13.98
CA MET A 1 -0.13 -11.73 -12.73
C MET A 1 -0.21 -12.68 -11.55
N ASP A 2 -0.89 -13.78 -11.76
CA ASP A 2 -1.17 -14.73 -10.69
C ASP A 2 0.09 -15.40 -10.13
N ASP A 3 1.12 -15.60 -10.96
CA ASP A 3 2.37 -16.21 -10.52
C ASP A 3 3.07 -15.35 -9.44
N THR A 4 3.03 -14.02 -9.58
CA THR A 4 3.60 -13.12 -8.59
C THR A 4 2.86 -13.22 -7.26
N LEU A 5 1.53 -13.24 -7.29
CA LEU A 5 0.72 -13.36 -6.08
C LEU A 5 0.91 -14.73 -5.42
N GLN A 6 0.98 -15.81 -6.20
CA GLN A 6 1.25 -17.14 -5.66
C GLN A 6 2.61 -17.20 -4.98
N TYR A 7 3.64 -16.60 -5.59
CA TYR A 7 4.96 -16.53 -4.99
C TYR A 7 4.90 -15.83 -3.62
N TYR A 8 4.22 -14.68 -3.54
CA TYR A 8 4.11 -13.95 -2.29
C TYR A 8 3.30 -14.72 -1.26
N ASP A 9 2.24 -15.43 -1.63
CA ASP A 9 1.48 -16.26 -0.70
C ASP A 9 2.35 -17.37 -0.09
N GLN A 10 3.19 -18.01 -0.90
CA GLN A 10 4.06 -19.10 -0.45
C GLN A 10 5.21 -18.62 0.43
N HIS A 11 5.72 -17.41 0.19
CA HIS A 11 6.92 -16.88 0.84
C HIS A 11 6.60 -15.74 1.81
N ALA A 12 5.32 -15.44 2.05
CA ALA A 12 4.90 -14.27 2.81
C ALA A 12 5.53 -14.23 4.21
N LYS A 13 5.57 -15.35 4.92
CA LYS A 13 6.10 -15.39 6.28
C LYS A 13 7.58 -15.04 6.32
N ALA A 14 8.38 -15.62 5.44
CA ALA A 14 9.80 -15.32 5.36
C ALA A 14 10.05 -13.86 4.96
N TYR A 15 9.27 -13.35 4.01
CA TYR A 15 9.35 -11.95 3.60
C TYR A 15 9.02 -11.00 4.75
N VAL A 16 7.96 -11.30 5.49
CA VAL A 16 7.55 -10.50 6.66
C VAL A 16 8.66 -10.45 7.70
N ASP A 17 9.24 -11.61 8.05
CA ASP A 17 10.27 -11.68 9.08
C ASP A 17 11.50 -10.84 8.71
N SER A 18 11.84 -10.76 7.42
CA SER A 18 12.97 -9.94 6.97
C SER A 18 12.65 -8.46 6.86
N THR A 19 11.43 -8.08 6.42
CA THR A 19 11.10 -6.69 6.13
C THR A 19 10.68 -5.88 7.35
N ARG A 20 10.13 -6.51 8.38
CA ARG A 20 9.74 -5.80 9.60
C ARG A 20 10.91 -5.18 10.33
N ASP A 21 12.10 -5.80 10.20
CA ASP A 21 13.30 -5.32 10.87
C ASP A 21 14.03 -4.24 10.07
N VAL A 22 13.61 -3.99 8.83
CA VAL A 22 14.24 -2.97 7.99
C VAL A 22 13.70 -1.60 8.38
N GLU A 23 14.60 -0.71 8.78
CA GLU A 23 14.22 0.66 9.07
C GLU A 23 14.11 1.44 7.76
N PHE A 24 12.93 2.04 7.53
CA PHE A 24 12.61 2.75 6.31
C PHE A 24 12.03 4.14 6.60
N SER A 25 12.30 4.63 7.81
CA SER A 25 11.65 5.83 8.33
C SER A 25 11.94 7.09 7.53
N GLN A 26 13.14 7.23 6.97
CA GLN A 26 13.47 8.43 6.19
C GLN A 26 12.58 8.58 4.96
N THR A 27 12.35 7.48 4.25
CA THR A 27 11.50 7.50 3.06
C THR A 27 10.03 7.75 3.44
N GLN A 28 9.57 7.11 4.50
CA GLN A 28 8.22 7.31 5.01
C GLN A 28 8.00 8.77 5.43
N GLU A 29 8.96 9.38 6.14
CA GLU A 29 8.83 10.77 6.56
C GLU A 29 8.85 11.76 5.39
N ARG A 30 9.61 11.47 4.34
CA ARG A 30 9.60 12.30 3.12
C ARG A 30 8.21 12.34 2.49
N PHE A 31 7.53 11.22 2.46
CA PHE A 31 6.16 11.16 1.96
C PHE A 31 5.21 11.95 2.85
N LEU A 32 5.30 11.74 4.17
CA LEU A 32 4.39 12.35 5.12
C LEU A 32 4.53 13.87 5.19
N GLN A 33 5.70 14.42 4.88
CA GLN A 33 5.90 15.88 4.96
C GLN A 33 5.03 16.67 3.99
N TYR A 34 4.52 16.01 2.94
CA TYR A 34 3.64 16.65 1.96
C TYR A 34 2.15 16.54 2.31
N LEU A 35 1.84 15.89 3.44
CA LEU A 35 0.47 15.63 3.85
C LEU A 35 0.11 16.44 5.08
N GLU A 36 -1.15 16.90 5.14
CA GLU A 36 -1.67 17.54 6.33
C GLU A 36 -1.85 16.52 7.46
N PRO A 37 -1.75 16.95 8.74
CA PRO A 37 -2.00 16.04 9.86
C PRO A 37 -3.39 15.38 9.75
N GLY A 38 -3.42 14.06 9.97
CA GLY A 38 -4.66 13.30 9.90
C GLY A 38 -5.14 12.98 8.50
N ALA A 39 -4.34 13.25 7.47
CA ALA A 39 -4.69 12.96 6.08
C ALA A 39 -4.96 11.46 5.87
N ARG A 40 -5.71 11.16 4.81
CA ARG A 40 -6.06 9.78 4.46
C ARG A 40 -5.08 9.24 3.43
N ILE A 41 -4.48 8.10 3.79
CA ILE A 41 -3.47 7.42 2.97
C ILE A 41 -4.01 6.06 2.55
N LEU A 42 -3.80 5.70 1.29
CA LEU A 42 -3.97 4.32 0.82
C LEU A 42 -2.59 3.66 0.74
N ASP A 43 -2.41 2.58 1.51
CA ASP A 43 -1.22 1.72 1.38
C ASP A 43 -1.55 0.65 0.33
N PHE A 44 -1.09 0.90 -0.88
CA PHE A 44 -1.49 0.16 -2.09
C PHE A 44 -0.49 -0.95 -2.35
N GLY A 45 -0.83 -2.16 -1.91
CA GLY A 45 0.08 -3.29 -1.87
C GLY A 45 0.88 -3.28 -0.56
N CYS A 46 0.18 -3.40 0.56
CA CYS A 46 0.76 -3.15 1.89
C CYS A 46 1.72 -4.25 2.38
N GLY A 47 1.70 -5.42 1.76
CA GLY A 47 2.52 -6.55 2.19
C GLY A 47 2.29 -6.88 3.66
N SER A 48 3.35 -6.87 4.45
CA SER A 48 3.31 -7.20 5.88
C SER A 48 2.62 -6.16 6.75
N GLY A 49 2.37 -4.96 6.22
CA GLY A 49 1.75 -3.88 6.99
C GLY A 49 2.74 -2.96 7.70
N ARG A 50 4.03 -3.06 7.40
CA ARG A 50 5.07 -2.22 8.01
C ARG A 50 4.75 -0.74 7.87
N ASP A 51 4.48 -0.29 6.65
CA ASP A 51 4.23 1.12 6.37
C ASP A 51 2.88 1.56 6.90
N THR A 52 1.86 0.72 6.77
CA THR A 52 0.53 0.98 7.35
C THR A 52 0.63 1.28 8.83
N LYS A 53 1.34 0.43 9.57
CA LYS A 53 1.49 0.61 11.01
C LYS A 53 2.26 1.89 11.33
N TYR A 54 3.32 2.18 10.58
CA TYR A 54 4.09 3.39 10.78
C TYR A 54 3.22 4.65 10.59
N PHE A 55 2.48 4.72 9.49
CA PHE A 55 1.63 5.87 9.20
C PHE A 55 0.52 6.05 10.24
N ARG A 56 -0.08 4.95 10.68
CA ARG A 56 -1.10 5.02 11.74
C ARG A 56 -0.51 5.52 13.06
N ASN A 57 0.67 5.08 13.41
CA ASN A 57 1.35 5.54 14.62
C ASN A 57 1.71 7.03 14.54
N ARG A 58 1.83 7.57 13.34
CA ARG A 58 2.05 9.01 13.13
C ARG A 58 0.75 9.81 13.07
N GLY A 59 -0.40 9.19 13.28
CA GLY A 59 -1.69 9.88 13.39
C GLY A 59 -2.48 9.99 12.09
N PHE A 60 -2.06 9.31 11.04
CA PHE A 60 -2.78 9.35 9.75
C PHE A 60 -3.89 8.31 9.70
N GLN A 61 -4.91 8.58 8.88
CA GLN A 61 -5.94 7.60 8.56
C GLN A 61 -5.42 6.73 7.42
N VAL A 62 -5.34 5.42 7.63
CA VAL A 62 -4.75 4.52 6.64
C VAL A 62 -5.74 3.44 6.25
N GLU A 63 -5.94 3.28 4.95
CA GLU A 63 -6.58 2.11 4.37
C GLU A 63 -5.49 1.30 3.68
N ALA A 64 -5.54 -0.01 3.80
CA ALA A 64 -4.53 -0.89 3.26
C ALA A 64 -5.15 -2.01 2.47
N VAL A 65 -4.54 -2.33 1.34
CA VAL A 65 -4.98 -3.42 0.48
C VAL A 65 -3.77 -4.21 -0.02
N ASP A 66 -3.98 -5.48 -0.32
CA ASP A 66 -2.97 -6.33 -0.94
C ASP A 66 -3.65 -7.42 -1.76
N GLY A 67 -3.02 -7.86 -2.83
CA GLY A 67 -3.54 -8.93 -3.68
C GLY A 67 -3.34 -10.32 -3.08
N SER A 68 -2.41 -10.48 -2.15
CA SER A 68 -2.09 -11.75 -1.51
C SER A 68 -2.97 -11.97 -0.29
N ALA A 69 -3.73 -13.06 -0.29
CA ALA A 69 -4.58 -13.42 0.86
C ALA A 69 -3.75 -13.61 2.12
N GLU A 70 -2.56 -14.19 2.00
CA GLU A 70 -1.68 -14.41 3.15
C GLU A 70 -1.17 -13.10 3.74
N PHE A 71 -0.77 -12.15 2.90
CA PHE A 71 -0.37 -10.82 3.38
C PHE A 71 -1.54 -10.07 4.02
N VAL A 72 -2.75 -10.20 3.47
CA VAL A 72 -3.95 -9.58 4.07
C VAL A 72 -4.14 -10.09 5.49
N ARG A 73 -4.02 -11.38 5.71
CA ARG A 73 -4.14 -11.97 7.05
C ARG A 73 -3.06 -11.46 7.99
N ILE A 74 -1.80 -11.54 7.56
CA ILE A 74 -0.65 -11.14 8.36
C ILE A 74 -0.72 -9.66 8.70
N ALA A 75 -0.99 -8.82 7.71
CA ALA A 75 -1.03 -7.37 7.91
C ALA A 75 -2.20 -6.96 8.81
N SER A 76 -3.36 -7.62 8.67
CA SER A 76 -4.51 -7.32 9.54
C SER A 76 -4.19 -7.61 11.00
N GLU A 77 -3.52 -8.72 11.28
CA GLU A 77 -3.08 -9.05 12.64
C GLU A 77 -2.05 -8.07 13.17
N TYR A 78 -1.06 -7.75 12.33
CA TYR A 78 0.06 -6.89 12.73
C TYR A 78 -0.37 -5.44 12.97
N THR A 79 -1.24 -4.91 12.12
CA THR A 79 -1.64 -3.49 12.17
C THR A 79 -2.87 -3.24 13.04
N GLY A 80 -3.68 -4.26 13.26
CA GLY A 80 -4.95 -4.13 13.99
C GLY A 80 -6.07 -3.50 13.17
N ILE A 81 -5.89 -3.29 11.86
CA ILE A 81 -6.96 -2.82 10.99
C ILE A 81 -7.41 -3.92 10.03
N ASN A 82 -8.57 -3.71 9.42
CA ASN A 82 -9.11 -4.64 8.44
C ASN A 82 -8.47 -4.37 7.07
N VAL A 83 -7.35 -5.04 6.78
CA VAL A 83 -6.72 -4.99 5.46
C VAL A 83 -7.60 -5.76 4.48
N ARG A 84 -7.84 -5.20 3.29
CA ARG A 84 -8.70 -5.81 2.29
C ARG A 84 -7.87 -6.47 1.18
N ARG A 85 -8.35 -7.60 0.70
CA ARG A 85 -7.77 -8.20 -0.49
C ARG A 85 -8.28 -7.45 -1.72
N MET A 86 -7.36 -6.94 -2.55
CA MET A 86 -7.71 -6.20 -3.75
C MET A 86 -6.56 -6.29 -4.75
N LEU A 87 -6.87 -6.59 -6.00
CA LEU A 87 -5.91 -6.43 -7.08
C LEU A 87 -5.79 -4.95 -7.42
N PHE A 88 -4.62 -4.54 -7.93
CA PHE A 88 -4.41 -3.13 -8.27
C PHE A 88 -5.42 -2.63 -9.31
N GLN A 89 -5.80 -3.50 -10.23
CA GLN A 89 -6.75 -3.19 -11.31
C GLN A 89 -8.17 -2.92 -10.78
N ASP A 90 -8.46 -3.32 -9.56
CA ASP A 90 -9.80 -3.21 -8.95
C ASP A 90 -9.99 -1.91 -8.18
N LEU A 91 -8.99 -1.04 -8.12
CA LEU A 91 -9.13 0.26 -7.47
C LEU A 91 -10.19 1.10 -8.17
N ASP A 92 -11.23 1.50 -7.45
CA ASP A 92 -12.38 2.20 -8.00
C ASP A 92 -12.86 3.34 -7.08
N GLU A 93 -11.92 4.07 -6.51
CA GLU A 93 -12.24 5.23 -5.67
C GLU A 93 -12.12 6.52 -6.47
N VAL A 94 -12.81 7.54 -6.03
CA VAL A 94 -12.77 8.86 -6.65
C VAL A 94 -12.52 9.90 -5.57
N GLU A 95 -11.45 10.66 -5.70
CA GLU A 95 -11.08 11.76 -4.81
C GLU A 95 -11.21 11.40 -3.32
N ARG A 96 -10.68 10.21 -2.95
CA ARG A 96 -10.80 9.68 -1.59
C ARG A 96 -9.54 9.88 -0.75
N TYR A 97 -8.36 9.80 -1.38
CA TYR A 97 -7.09 9.78 -0.66
C TYR A 97 -6.29 11.05 -0.85
N ASP A 98 -5.63 11.49 0.22
CA ASP A 98 -4.67 12.59 0.15
C ASP A 98 -3.31 12.10 -0.31
N GLY A 99 -3.00 10.83 -0.03
CA GLY A 99 -1.77 10.19 -0.48
C GLY A 99 -1.99 8.73 -0.82
N ILE A 100 -1.26 8.24 -1.80
CA ILE A 100 -1.19 6.81 -2.13
C ILE A 100 0.26 6.38 -2.03
N TRP A 101 0.49 5.37 -1.21
CA TRP A 101 1.81 4.77 -0.99
C TRP A 101 1.83 3.41 -1.68
N ALA A 102 2.62 3.31 -2.75
CA ALA A 102 2.72 2.09 -3.55
C ALA A 102 4.19 1.68 -3.66
N CYS A 103 4.81 1.42 -2.52
CA CYS A 103 6.24 1.16 -2.42
C CYS A 103 6.63 -0.14 -3.14
N SER A 104 7.17 -0.01 -4.34
CA SER A 104 7.63 -1.11 -5.19
C SER A 104 6.55 -2.12 -5.59
N SER A 105 5.30 -1.88 -5.21
CA SER A 105 4.25 -2.89 -5.38
C SER A 105 3.74 -3.00 -6.81
N ILE A 106 3.56 -1.85 -7.49
CA ILE A 106 2.99 -1.83 -8.84
C ILE A 106 4.01 -2.06 -9.95
N LEU A 107 5.29 -2.11 -9.62
CA LEU A 107 6.38 -2.23 -10.61
C LEU A 107 6.41 -3.59 -11.31
N HIS A 108 5.70 -4.58 -10.78
CA HIS A 108 5.61 -5.92 -11.38
C HIS A 108 4.53 -6.04 -12.45
N LEU A 109 3.73 -4.98 -12.65
CA LEU A 109 2.67 -5.01 -13.64
C LEU A 109 3.23 -4.81 -15.05
N PRO A 110 2.66 -5.49 -16.08
CA PRO A 110 2.96 -5.18 -17.48
C PRO A 110 2.63 -3.71 -17.78
N CYS A 111 3.36 -3.11 -18.72
CA CYS A 111 3.23 -1.68 -19.02
C CYS A 111 1.80 -1.23 -19.30
N ALA A 112 1.04 -2.01 -20.07
CA ALA A 112 -0.34 -1.66 -20.39
C ALA A 112 -1.23 -1.64 -19.14
N GLU A 113 -1.05 -2.62 -18.25
CA GLU A 113 -1.82 -2.65 -16.99
C GLU A 113 -1.36 -1.56 -16.04
N LEU A 114 -0.06 -1.26 -16.01
CA LEU A 114 0.48 -0.19 -15.18
C LEU A 114 -0.15 1.16 -15.54
N GLU A 115 -0.27 1.48 -16.82
CA GLU A 115 -0.91 2.73 -17.25
C GLU A 115 -2.36 2.83 -16.75
N VAL A 116 -3.11 1.75 -16.84
CA VAL A 116 -4.49 1.70 -16.36
C VAL A 116 -4.54 1.93 -14.85
N VAL A 117 -3.67 1.27 -14.11
CA VAL A 117 -3.61 1.39 -12.65
C VAL A 117 -3.22 2.80 -12.24
N LEU A 118 -2.22 3.40 -12.89
CA LEU A 118 -1.82 4.78 -12.61
C LEU A 118 -2.97 5.76 -12.82
N GLY A 119 -3.78 5.55 -13.87
CA GLY A 119 -4.99 6.36 -14.11
C GLY A 119 -6.01 6.20 -12.99
N LYS A 120 -6.19 4.99 -12.49
CA LYS A 120 -7.10 4.74 -11.36
C LYS A 120 -6.60 5.38 -10.08
N MET A 121 -5.29 5.34 -9.85
CA MET A 121 -4.67 6.01 -8.70
C MET A 121 -4.89 7.52 -8.77
N ALA A 122 -4.68 8.12 -9.94
CA ALA A 122 -4.89 9.55 -10.14
C ALA A 122 -6.34 9.94 -9.84
N ARG A 123 -7.31 9.12 -10.28
CA ARG A 123 -8.73 9.36 -10.00
C ARG A 123 -9.06 9.21 -8.52
N ALA A 124 -8.38 8.29 -7.83
CA ALA A 124 -8.61 8.04 -6.40
C ALA A 124 -8.05 9.14 -5.51
N LEU A 125 -7.12 9.94 -6.02
CA LEU A 125 -6.52 11.03 -5.27
C LEU A 125 -7.43 12.25 -5.22
N ARG A 126 -7.44 12.91 -4.07
CA ARG A 126 -8.01 14.25 -3.96
C ARG A 126 -7.13 15.25 -4.69
N ARG A 127 -7.70 16.42 -4.97
CA ARG A 127 -6.97 17.53 -5.56
C ARG A 127 -5.73 17.81 -4.72
N ARG A 128 -4.56 17.91 -5.36
CA ARG A 128 -3.24 18.07 -4.73
C ARG A 128 -2.77 16.83 -3.96
N GLY A 129 -3.40 15.68 -4.19
CA GLY A 129 -2.91 14.43 -3.62
C GLY A 129 -1.57 14.01 -4.19
N ILE A 130 -0.83 13.22 -3.45
CA ILE A 130 0.51 12.76 -3.82
C ILE A 130 0.60 11.25 -3.88
N VAL A 131 1.52 10.77 -4.71
CA VAL A 131 1.81 9.34 -4.85
C VAL A 131 3.29 9.11 -4.60
N TYR A 132 3.59 8.06 -3.85
CA TYR A 132 4.93 7.49 -3.75
C TYR A 132 4.94 6.12 -4.41
N THR A 133 5.89 5.87 -5.30
CA THR A 133 6.08 4.56 -5.95
C THR A 133 7.51 4.09 -5.84
#